data_1af022f9670a5ef85a6670739929f59f
#
_entry.id   1af022f9670a5ef85a6670739929f59f
#
_cell.length_a   1.000
_cell.length_b   1.000
_cell.length_c   1.000
_cell.angle_alpha   90.00
_cell.angle_beta   90.00
_cell.angle_gamma   90.00
#
_symmetry.space_group_name_H-M   'P 1'
#
loop_
_entity.id
_entity.type
_entity.pdbx_description
1 polymer ?
#
loop_
_entity_poly.entity_id
_entity_poly.type
_entity_poly.pdbx_seq_one_letter_code
_entity_poly.pdbx_strand_id
1 'polypeptide(L)'
;MPTWLAFDAGSPVTSAAVARDGALLAASSGEGRSGPSLLHHIDASLLCAGVDLADLDGILALSGPGSFTGIRVALATALGFRATLSLPFATISNLAALALPALGGAGAGGERVVALVDAL
;
A
#
# COMPACT_ATOMS: atom_id res chain seq x y z
N MET A 1 -2.50 -19.66 2.53
CA MET A 1 -3.20 -18.55 1.86
C MET A 1 -2.40 -17.27 2.08
N PRO A 2 -1.81 -16.71 1.03
CA PRO A 2 -0.96 -15.53 1.21
C PRO A 2 -1.76 -14.30 1.65
N THR A 3 -1.29 -13.69 2.72
CA THR A 3 -1.87 -12.48 3.30
C THR A 3 -0.85 -11.35 3.19
N TRP A 4 -1.26 -10.26 2.59
CA TRP A 4 -0.41 -9.11 2.31
C TRP A 4 -0.92 -7.86 2.97
N LEU A 5 0.00 -7.05 3.47
CA LEU A 5 -0.25 -5.69 3.91
C LEU A 5 0.32 -4.73 2.87
N ALA A 6 -0.52 -3.83 2.38
CA ALA A 6 -0.10 -2.78 1.46
C ALA A 6 -0.34 -1.41 2.07
N PHE A 7 0.54 -0.45 1.79
CA PHE A 7 0.35 0.90 2.30
C PHE A 7 1.03 1.97 1.44
N ASP A 8 0.51 3.17 1.55
CA ASP A 8 0.95 4.37 0.85
C ASP A 8 0.93 5.57 1.79
N ALA A 9 2.02 6.29 1.86
CA ALA A 9 2.12 7.57 2.58
C ALA A 9 2.64 8.70 1.68
N GLY A 10 2.84 8.44 0.40
CA GLY A 10 3.33 9.42 -0.56
C GLY A 10 2.24 10.24 -1.24
N SER A 11 0.99 9.81 -1.15
CA SER A 11 -0.17 10.51 -1.69
C SER A 11 -0.78 11.47 -0.67
N PRO A 12 -1.62 12.43 -1.08
CA PRO A 12 -2.36 13.28 -0.13
C PRO A 12 -3.21 12.48 0.86
N VAL A 13 -3.66 11.31 0.47
CA VAL A 13 -4.37 10.38 1.35
C VAL A 13 -3.41 9.27 1.75
N THR A 14 -3.16 9.13 3.04
CA THR A 14 -2.41 8.01 3.60
C THR A 14 -3.36 6.82 3.73
N SER A 15 -2.92 5.65 3.31
CA SER A 15 -3.78 4.47 3.29
C SER A 15 -3.01 3.19 3.59
N ALA A 16 -3.74 2.21 4.09
CA ALA A 16 -3.25 0.85 4.27
C ALA A 16 -4.38 -0.13 3.96
N ALA A 17 -4.02 -1.32 3.55
CA ALA A 17 -4.97 -2.37 3.23
C ALA A 17 -4.40 -3.74 3.51
N VAL A 18 -5.26 -4.67 3.88
CA VAL A 18 -4.91 -6.09 4.08
C VAL A 18 -5.70 -6.91 3.07
N ALA A 19 -5.00 -7.75 2.34
CA ALA A 19 -5.59 -8.64 1.35
C ALA A 19 -5.15 -10.08 1.57
N ARG A 20 -6.02 -11.02 1.27
CA ARG A 20 -5.75 -12.46 1.33
C ARG A 20 -6.30 -13.11 0.08
N ASP A 21 -5.45 -13.88 -0.62
CA ASP A 21 -5.82 -14.58 -1.86
C ASP A 21 -6.46 -13.65 -2.91
N GLY A 22 -5.93 -12.44 -3.03
CA GLY A 22 -6.45 -11.47 -3.97
C GLY A 22 -7.74 -10.77 -3.56
N ALA A 23 -8.28 -11.08 -2.38
CA ALA A 23 -9.48 -10.43 -1.84
C ALA A 23 -9.10 -9.40 -0.78
N LEU A 24 -9.68 -8.22 -0.87
CA LEU A 24 -9.52 -7.18 0.13
C LEU A 24 -10.26 -7.57 1.41
N LEU A 25 -9.54 -7.67 2.53
CA LEU A 25 -10.14 -7.94 3.84
C LEU A 25 -10.51 -6.66 4.58
N ALA A 26 -9.64 -5.67 4.55
CA ALA A 26 -9.87 -4.39 5.22
C ALA A 26 -8.96 -3.31 4.61
N ALA A 27 -9.40 -2.07 4.74
CA ALA A 27 -8.61 -0.91 4.36
C ALA A 27 -8.92 0.25 5.29
N SER A 28 -7.92 1.11 5.48
CA SER A 28 -8.06 2.33 6.25
C SER A 28 -7.34 3.45 5.53
N SER A 29 -7.96 4.61 5.46
CA SER A 29 -7.38 5.77 4.79
C SER A 29 -7.80 7.07 5.44
N GLY A 30 -7.00 8.10 5.28
CA GLY A 30 -7.30 9.42 5.80
C GLY A 30 -6.36 10.46 5.24
N GLU A 31 -6.81 11.69 5.23
CA GLU A 31 -5.97 12.82 4.88
C GLU A 31 -4.95 13.07 5.99
N GLY A 32 -3.73 13.37 5.61
CA GLY A 32 -2.69 13.71 6.54
C GLY A 32 -1.32 13.27 6.09
N ARG A 33 -0.36 14.09 6.43
CA ARG A 33 1.06 13.84 6.14
C ARG A 33 1.70 13.38 7.43
N SER A 34 2.10 12.16 7.53
CA SER A 34 3.18 11.78 8.43
C SER A 34 3.16 10.32 8.85
N GLY A 35 4.29 9.88 9.38
CA GLY A 35 4.51 8.56 9.89
C GLY A 35 3.49 8.07 10.92
N PRO A 36 3.10 8.88 11.90
CA PRO A 36 2.07 8.47 12.86
C PRO A 36 0.75 8.07 12.22
N SER A 37 0.37 8.79 11.16
CA SER A 37 -0.85 8.49 10.42
C SER A 37 -0.78 7.14 9.71
N LEU A 38 0.37 6.83 9.10
CA LEU A 38 0.57 5.55 8.42
C LEU A 38 0.43 4.37 9.38
N LEU A 39 1.11 4.42 10.52
CA LEU A 39 1.04 3.34 11.51
C LEU A 39 -0.38 3.16 12.05
N HIS A 40 -1.11 4.24 12.23
CA HIS A 40 -2.51 4.18 12.65
C HIS A 40 -3.36 3.43 11.61
N HIS A 41 -3.19 3.72 10.33
CA HIS A 41 -3.95 3.05 9.27
C HIS A 41 -3.55 1.58 9.11
N ILE A 42 -2.27 1.26 9.28
CA ILE A 42 -1.80 -0.12 9.29
C ILE A 42 -2.47 -0.89 10.44
N ASP A 43 -2.43 -0.34 11.64
CA ASP A 43 -3.02 -0.97 12.81
C ASP A 43 -4.53 -1.15 12.67
N ALA A 44 -5.23 -0.12 12.22
CA ALA A 44 -6.66 -0.18 11.98
C ALA A 44 -7.04 -1.22 10.93
N SER A 45 -6.27 -1.33 9.85
CA SER A 45 -6.52 -2.32 8.80
C SER A 45 -6.32 -3.74 9.30
N LEU A 46 -5.26 -3.98 10.05
CA LEU A 46 -4.99 -5.29 10.63
C LEU A 46 -6.09 -5.69 11.62
N LEU A 47 -6.47 -4.76 12.48
CA LEU A 47 -7.51 -5.00 13.48
C LEU A 47 -8.85 -5.32 12.82
N CYS A 48 -9.25 -4.54 11.82
CA CYS A 48 -10.50 -4.77 11.10
C CYS A 48 -10.48 -6.08 10.30
N ALA A 49 -9.33 -6.47 9.79
CA ALA A 49 -9.17 -7.72 9.07
C ALA A 49 -9.11 -8.94 10.00
N GLY A 50 -8.88 -8.74 11.29
CA GLY A 50 -8.66 -9.83 12.23
C GLY A 50 -7.34 -10.57 11.96
N VAL A 51 -6.34 -9.87 11.49
CA VAL A 51 -5.03 -10.42 11.11
C VAL A 51 -3.95 -9.83 12.01
N ASP A 52 -3.10 -10.68 12.56
CA ASP A 52 -1.92 -10.24 13.30
C ASP A 52 -0.73 -10.05 12.36
N LEU A 53 0.23 -9.25 12.79
CA LEU A 53 1.47 -9.06 12.04
C LEU A 53 2.18 -10.38 11.74
N ALA A 54 2.11 -11.33 12.68
CA ALA A 54 2.71 -12.65 12.53
C ALA A 54 2.05 -13.49 11.41
N ASP A 55 0.83 -13.16 11.01
CA ASP A 55 0.09 -13.87 9.96
C ASP A 55 0.39 -13.34 8.56
N LEU A 56 1.15 -12.27 8.45
CA LEU A 56 1.48 -11.67 7.17
C LEU A 56 2.53 -12.49 6.43
N ASP A 57 2.34 -12.65 5.14
CA ASP A 57 3.29 -13.33 4.24
C ASP A 57 4.14 -12.34 3.44
N GLY A 58 3.74 -11.09 3.38
CA GLY A 58 4.51 -10.07 2.69
C GLY A 58 3.93 -8.68 2.82
N ILE A 59 4.72 -7.72 2.39
CA ILE A 59 4.41 -6.30 2.46
C ILE A 59 4.59 -5.67 1.10
N LEU A 60 3.67 -4.79 0.74
CA LEU A 60 3.71 -4.00 -0.48
C LEU A 60 3.67 -2.51 -0.10
N ALA A 61 4.70 -1.77 -0.46
CA ALA A 61 4.77 -0.33 -0.24
C ALA A 61 4.73 0.40 -1.58
N LEU A 62 4.04 1.53 -1.61
CA LEU A 62 4.06 2.39 -2.78
C LEU A 62 5.28 3.30 -2.74
N SER A 63 6.02 3.33 -3.85
CA SER A 63 7.34 3.95 -3.93
C SER A 63 7.37 5.30 -4.64
N GLY A 64 6.21 5.87 -4.92
CA GLY A 64 6.11 7.15 -5.62
C GLY A 64 5.79 6.99 -7.10
N PRO A 65 5.71 8.09 -7.84
CA PRO A 65 5.97 9.47 -7.40
C PRO A 65 4.95 9.99 -6.40
N GLY A 66 5.39 10.93 -5.57
CA GLY A 66 4.57 11.53 -4.53
C GLY A 66 5.42 12.35 -3.55
N SER A 67 4.90 12.58 -2.36
CA SER A 67 5.60 13.31 -1.30
C SER A 67 6.91 12.62 -0.93
N PHE A 68 8.01 13.33 -1.01
CA PHE A 68 9.34 12.81 -0.66
C PHE A 68 9.37 12.27 0.78
N THR A 69 8.84 13.02 1.72
CA THR A 69 8.78 12.60 3.12
C THR A 69 7.90 11.38 3.30
N GLY A 70 6.72 11.38 2.69
CA GLY A 70 5.79 10.25 2.80
C GLY A 70 6.33 8.96 2.20
N ILE A 71 6.99 9.04 1.04
CA ILE A 71 7.61 7.87 0.41
C ILE A 71 8.70 7.28 1.32
N ARG A 72 9.53 8.14 1.91
CA ARG A 72 10.57 7.70 2.85
C ARG A 72 9.97 7.03 4.08
N VAL A 73 8.90 7.57 4.62
CA VAL A 73 8.19 6.97 5.77
C VAL A 73 7.66 5.59 5.40
N ALA A 74 7.04 5.44 4.24
CA ALA A 74 6.51 4.15 3.79
C ALA A 74 7.61 3.12 3.60
N LEU A 75 8.70 3.49 2.93
CA LEU A 75 9.82 2.58 2.70
C LEU A 75 10.54 2.22 3.99
N ALA A 76 10.75 3.18 4.89
CA ALA A 76 11.36 2.92 6.20
C ALA A 76 10.49 1.97 7.03
N THR A 77 9.18 2.14 6.99
CA THR A 77 8.23 1.25 7.67
C THR A 77 8.31 -0.18 7.10
N ALA A 78 8.35 -0.32 5.77
CA ALA A 78 8.49 -1.62 5.13
C ALA A 78 9.81 -2.30 5.50
N LEU A 79 10.91 -1.56 5.51
CA LEU A 79 12.22 -2.07 5.93
C LEU A 79 12.23 -2.49 7.40
N GLY A 80 11.55 -1.74 8.26
CA GLY A 80 11.39 -2.10 9.67
C GLY A 80 10.66 -3.43 9.85
N PHE A 81 9.58 -3.65 9.13
CA PHE A 81 8.87 -4.92 9.15
C PHE A 81 9.72 -6.07 8.59
N ARG A 82 10.45 -5.81 7.52
CA ARG A 82 11.36 -6.81 6.97
C ARG A 82 12.42 -7.21 7.98
N ALA A 83 13.00 -6.25 8.68
CA ALA A 83 14.06 -6.49 9.64
C ALA A 83 13.58 -7.26 10.89
N THR A 84 12.38 -6.91 11.37
CA THR A 84 11.83 -7.51 12.61
C THR A 84 11.07 -8.82 12.37
N LEU A 85 10.34 -8.94 11.29
CA LEU A 85 9.45 -10.06 11.02
C LEU A 85 9.97 -10.98 9.92
N SER A 86 11.09 -10.63 9.30
CA SER A 86 11.68 -11.37 8.17
C SER A 86 10.70 -11.53 7.01
N LEU A 87 9.82 -10.56 6.82
CA LEU A 87 8.83 -10.59 5.75
C LEU A 87 9.45 -10.11 4.44
N PRO A 88 9.16 -10.77 3.31
CA PRO A 88 9.49 -10.22 2.02
C PRO A 88 8.68 -8.95 1.77
N PHE A 89 9.30 -7.98 1.09
CA PHE A 89 8.53 -6.83 0.65
C PHE A 89 8.83 -6.49 -0.79
N ALA A 90 7.85 -5.91 -1.45
CA ALA A 90 7.96 -5.39 -2.80
C ALA A 90 7.47 -3.96 -2.83
N THR A 91 7.82 -3.26 -3.88
CA THR A 91 7.32 -1.91 -4.11
C THR A 91 6.60 -1.85 -5.44
N ILE A 92 5.62 -0.94 -5.52
CA ILE A 92 4.92 -0.64 -6.75
C ILE A 92 4.83 0.89 -6.88
N SER A 93 4.94 1.41 -8.09
CA SER A 93 4.79 2.85 -8.29
C SER A 93 3.35 3.30 -8.06
N ASN A 94 3.19 4.52 -7.57
CA ASN A 94 1.86 5.12 -7.43
C ASN A 94 1.15 5.24 -8.78
N LEU A 95 1.89 5.44 -9.85
CA LEU A 95 1.32 5.47 -11.20
C LEU A 95 0.76 4.12 -11.62
N ALA A 96 1.48 3.04 -11.36
CA ALA A 96 1.01 1.69 -11.64
C ALA A 96 -0.22 1.34 -10.80
N ALA A 97 -0.23 1.71 -9.52
CA ALA A 97 -1.35 1.47 -8.63
C ALA A 97 -2.62 2.19 -9.11
N LEU A 98 -2.49 3.43 -9.60
CA LEU A 98 -3.61 4.17 -10.16
C LEU A 98 -4.15 3.55 -11.46
N ALA A 99 -3.26 2.98 -12.27
CA ALA A 99 -3.64 2.39 -13.55
C ALA A 99 -4.27 1.00 -13.41
N LEU A 100 -3.93 0.24 -12.36
CA LEU A 100 -4.38 -1.14 -12.19
C LEU A 100 -5.90 -1.33 -12.29
N PRO A 101 -6.75 -0.51 -11.65
CA PRO A 101 -8.20 -0.68 -11.75
C PRO A 101 -8.71 -0.55 -13.20
N ALA A 102 -8.11 0.34 -14.00
CA ALA A 102 -8.47 0.52 -15.39
C ALA A 102 -8.00 -0.64 -16.27
N LEU A 103 -6.84 -1.23 -15.95
CA LEU A 103 -6.29 -2.37 -16.69
C LEU A 103 -6.99 -3.68 -16.35
N GLY A 104 -7.52 -3.81 -15.12
CA GLY A 104 -8.24 -5.00 -14.67
C GLY A 104 -9.70 -5.04 -15.08
N GLY A 105 -10.22 -4.00 -15.72
CA GLY A 105 -11.59 -3.95 -16.18
C GLY A 105 -11.85 -4.87 -17.36
N ALA A 106 -13.11 -5.25 -17.54
CA ALA A 106 -13.54 -6.05 -18.68
C ALA A 106 -13.32 -5.24 -19.98
N GLY A 107 -12.54 -5.76 -20.89
CA GLY A 107 -12.24 -5.08 -22.14
C GLY A 107 -10.76 -4.84 -22.35
N ALA A 108 -9.94 -5.57 -21.69
CA ALA A 108 -8.48 -5.48 -21.77
C ALA A 108 -7.91 -5.81 -23.17
N GLY A 109 -8.59 -5.42 -24.22
CA GLY A 109 -8.15 -5.63 -25.59
C GLY A 109 -7.38 -4.43 -26.15
N GLY A 110 -6.16 -4.19 -25.70
CA GLY A 110 -5.28 -3.22 -26.32
C GLY A 110 -5.51 -1.76 -25.97
N GLU A 111 -6.30 -1.46 -24.93
CA GLU A 111 -6.47 -0.10 -24.43
C GLU A 111 -5.22 0.40 -23.74
N ARG A 112 -4.90 1.66 -23.93
CA ARG A 112 -3.80 2.33 -23.26
C ARG A 112 -4.33 3.17 -22.11
N VAL A 113 -3.67 3.07 -20.96
CA VAL A 113 -4.00 3.87 -19.77
C VAL A 113 -2.85 4.80 -19.48
N VAL A 114 -3.16 6.07 -19.23
CA VAL A 114 -2.19 7.07 -18.77
C VAL A 114 -2.55 7.45 -17.35
N ALA A 115 -1.60 7.30 -16.45
CA ALA A 115 -1.76 7.70 -15.06
C ALA A 115 -0.89 8.93 -14.78
N LEU A 116 -1.47 9.92 -14.12
CA LEU A 116 -0.80 11.18 -13.77
C LEU A 116 -0.93 11.43 -12.28
N VAL A 117 0.17 11.89 -11.69
CA VAL A 117 0.21 12.27 -10.27
C VAL A 117 0.90 13.62 -10.16
N ASP A 118 0.32 14.50 -9.36
CA ASP A 118 0.96 15.75 -8.97
C ASP A 118 2.04 15.42 -7.92
N ALA A 119 3.28 15.68 -8.24
CA ALA A 119 4.43 15.32 -7.40
C ALA A 119 4.99 16.52 -6.61
N LEU A 120 4.31 17.66 -6.61
CA LEU A 120 4.76 18.85 -5.89
C LEU A 120 4.31 18.90 -4.45
#